data_b2efc027e2f909f285043117a384b7e4
#
_entry.id   b2efc027e2f909f285043117a384b7e4
#
_cell.length_a   1.000
_cell.length_b   1.000
_cell.length_c   1.000
_cell.angle_alpha   90.00
_cell.angle_beta   90.00
_cell.angle_gamma   90.00
#
_symmetry.space_group_name_H-M   'P 1'
#
loop_
_entity.id
_entity.type
_entity.pdbx_description
1 polymer ?
#
loop_
_entity_poly.entity_id
_entity_poly.type
_entity_poly.pdbx_seq_one_letter_code
_entity_poly.pdbx_strand_id
1 'polypeptide(L)'
;MKKLFSFIMTVFAMSSGVAYAQADATRATRVAPSEEHYIFILNDDVIRTHVYYDTRFGIEIAGDLYVSKNLDQNQKYPAIVVGPPFGGVKEQGPGVYANELARRGFVVLTYDPAYHGYSGGTPRYTTSTMLYAEDFSAGIDYLGTLSYVDRENIAVIGICGSGGYSIAAASMDARIKAVVTSVMYDISGMSSMKGEMRNNMLKGAAEQRWAYVDAGEPTVQYAYPDAPLDEVPDNIQGLNREWWTFYATHRGWHPNARANSNSVSQGDMMTFPGTHHIDDISPRPILFITGDIAHSKGMSEEAYARAAEPKELYVAQGGVMHIDLYDDVTKIPFDKIEQFLKSNLK
;
A
#
# COMPACT_ATOMS: atom_id res chain seq x y z
N MET A 1 -43.35 42.04 16.06
CA MET A 1 -41.93 41.63 16.09
C MET A 1 -41.70 40.58 17.18
N LYS A 2 -42.27 39.37 17.09
CA LYS A 2 -42.06 38.24 18.02
C LYS A 2 -42.46 36.92 17.35
N LYS A 3 -41.95 36.61 16.14
CA LYS A 3 -42.13 35.29 15.47
C LYS A 3 -40.97 34.90 14.57
N LEU A 4 -39.73 35.41 14.82
CA LEU A 4 -38.61 35.07 13.95
C LEU A 4 -37.43 34.41 14.71
N PHE A 5 -37.62 33.98 15.97
CA PHE A 5 -36.53 33.42 16.79
C PHE A 5 -36.69 31.92 17.10
N SER A 6 -37.71 31.25 16.54
CA SER A 6 -37.98 29.84 16.87
C SER A 6 -37.55 28.84 15.80
N PHE A 7 -36.89 29.27 14.70
CA PHE A 7 -36.51 28.36 13.59
C PHE A 7 -35.03 28.05 13.49
N ILE A 8 -34.18 28.66 14.34
CA ILE A 8 -32.73 28.46 14.28
C ILE A 8 -32.21 27.41 15.27
N MET A 9 -33.05 26.99 16.25
CA MET A 9 -32.61 26.02 17.27
C MET A 9 -32.80 24.54 16.89
N THR A 10 -33.50 24.24 15.80
CA THR A 10 -33.80 22.83 15.43
C THR A 10 -32.79 22.25 14.42
N VAL A 11 -31.93 23.09 13.82
CA VAL A 11 -30.94 22.62 12.85
C VAL A 11 -29.62 22.20 13.51
N PHE A 12 -29.34 22.67 14.74
CA PHE A 12 -28.09 22.31 15.44
C PHE A 12 -28.13 20.99 16.21
N ALA A 13 -29.28 20.39 16.42
CA ALA A 13 -29.41 19.11 17.14
C ALA A 13 -29.29 17.87 16.23
N MET A 14 -29.35 18.03 14.91
CA MET A 14 -29.15 16.89 13.97
C MET A 14 -27.71 16.68 13.49
N SER A 15 -26.82 17.65 13.72
CA SER A 15 -25.43 17.50 13.28
C SER A 15 -24.52 16.68 14.21
N SER A 16 -24.93 16.50 15.48
CA SER A 16 -24.11 15.74 16.45
C SER A 16 -24.24 14.21 16.32
N GLY A 17 -25.39 13.72 15.83
CA GLY A 17 -25.60 12.27 15.65
C GLY A 17 -24.88 11.69 14.43
N VAL A 18 -24.78 12.49 13.35
CA VAL A 18 -24.09 12.06 12.11
C VAL A 18 -22.56 12.08 12.28
N ALA A 19 -22.02 13.02 13.07
CA ALA A 19 -20.58 13.09 13.34
C ALA A 19 -20.06 11.91 14.19
N TYR A 20 -20.88 11.39 15.11
CA TYR A 20 -20.48 10.23 15.95
C TYR A 20 -20.47 8.92 15.17
N ALA A 21 -21.45 8.69 14.29
CA ALA A 21 -21.48 7.49 13.44
C ALA A 21 -20.34 7.49 12.41
N GLN A 22 -19.95 8.67 11.91
CA GLN A 22 -18.87 8.83 10.95
C GLN A 22 -17.47 8.68 11.59
N ALA A 23 -17.32 9.02 12.88
CA ALA A 23 -16.06 8.83 13.62
C ALA A 23 -15.73 7.34 13.83
N ASP A 24 -16.73 6.50 14.10
CA ASP A 24 -16.51 5.05 14.27
C ASP A 24 -16.13 4.37 12.94
N ALA A 25 -16.67 4.84 11.83
CA ALA A 25 -16.41 4.27 10.51
C ALA A 25 -14.99 4.54 9.99
N THR A 26 -14.30 5.56 10.50
CA THR A 26 -12.92 5.88 10.12
C THR A 26 -11.87 5.16 10.98
N ARG A 27 -12.28 4.51 12.07
CA ARG A 27 -11.37 3.84 13.00
C ARG A 27 -10.91 2.49 12.49
N ALA A 28 -9.64 2.19 12.76
CA ALA A 28 -9.04 0.90 12.49
C ALA A 28 -9.56 -0.18 13.46
N THR A 29 -9.65 -1.40 12.98
CA THR A 29 -9.99 -2.56 13.82
C THR A 29 -8.77 -2.99 14.65
N ARG A 30 -8.99 -3.24 15.94
CA ARG A 30 -7.98 -3.83 16.84
C ARG A 30 -8.09 -5.34 16.77
N VAL A 31 -6.99 -6.00 16.45
CA VAL A 31 -6.94 -7.46 16.25
C VAL A 31 -6.26 -8.12 17.43
N ALA A 32 -6.84 -9.23 17.91
CA ALA A 32 -6.20 -10.04 18.94
C ALA A 32 -5.03 -10.84 18.32
N PRO A 33 -3.92 -11.07 19.06
CA PRO A 33 -2.78 -11.85 18.55
C PRO A 33 -3.14 -13.24 18.02
N SER A 34 -4.19 -13.86 18.53
CA SER A 34 -4.69 -15.16 18.06
C SER A 34 -5.42 -15.12 16.71
N GLU A 35 -5.73 -13.93 16.22
CA GLU A 35 -6.43 -13.70 14.94
C GLU A 35 -5.50 -13.14 13.85
N GLU A 36 -4.20 -13.02 14.16
CA GLU A 36 -3.19 -12.53 13.22
C GLU A 36 -2.85 -13.61 12.17
N HIS A 37 -2.67 -13.17 10.92
CA HIS A 37 -2.37 -14.04 9.79
C HIS A 37 -1.07 -13.63 9.07
N TYR A 38 0.07 -13.70 9.76
CA TYR A 38 1.36 -13.41 9.13
C TYR A 38 1.84 -14.60 8.30
N ILE A 39 2.35 -14.30 7.09
CA ILE A 39 2.88 -15.32 6.17
C ILE A 39 4.36 -15.66 6.44
N PHE A 40 4.96 -15.08 7.46
CA PHE A 40 6.37 -15.25 7.81
C PHE A 40 6.54 -15.42 9.33
N ILE A 41 7.69 -15.95 9.71
CA ILE A 41 8.09 -16.03 11.12
C ILE A 41 8.87 -14.77 11.48
N LEU A 42 8.48 -14.11 12.58
CA LEU A 42 9.20 -12.95 13.08
C LEU A 42 10.61 -13.36 13.52
N ASN A 43 11.63 -12.64 13.04
CA ASN A 43 13.02 -12.87 13.45
C ASN A 43 13.20 -12.66 14.96
N ASP A 44 14.01 -13.50 15.59
CA ASP A 44 14.24 -13.46 17.04
C ASP A 44 14.88 -12.16 17.54
N ASP A 45 15.53 -11.41 16.69
CA ASP A 45 16.19 -10.12 16.98
C ASP A 45 15.34 -8.90 16.60
N VAL A 46 14.08 -9.10 16.19
CA VAL A 46 13.14 -8.05 15.81
C VAL A 46 11.98 -7.97 16.81
N ILE A 47 11.54 -6.74 17.09
CA ILE A 47 10.29 -6.44 17.79
C ILE A 47 9.30 -5.90 16.76
N ARG A 48 8.10 -6.47 16.72
CA ARG A 48 6.94 -5.97 15.98
C ARG A 48 5.92 -5.42 16.96
N THR A 49 5.41 -4.23 16.67
CA THR A 49 4.39 -3.56 17.50
C THR A 49 3.27 -3.03 16.61
N HIS A 50 2.02 -3.36 16.92
CA HIS A 50 0.86 -2.75 16.25
C HIS A 50 0.78 -1.28 16.60
N VAL A 51 0.57 -0.46 15.56
CA VAL A 51 0.47 0.99 15.68
C VAL A 51 -0.75 1.49 14.90
N TYR A 52 -1.28 2.62 15.36
CA TYR A 52 -2.46 3.23 14.75
C TYR A 52 -2.20 4.72 14.65
N TYR A 53 -2.45 5.28 13.47
CA TYR A 53 -2.24 6.70 13.20
C TYR A 53 -3.24 7.20 12.15
N ASP A 54 -3.54 8.48 12.17
CA ASP A 54 -4.53 9.06 11.25
C ASP A 54 -3.83 9.60 9.99
N THR A 55 -4.47 9.43 8.83
CA THR A 55 -4.16 10.21 7.64
C THR A 55 -4.65 11.65 7.84
N ARG A 56 -4.18 12.60 7.02
CA ARG A 56 -4.72 13.98 7.03
C ARG A 56 -6.22 14.06 6.72
N PHE A 57 -6.81 13.00 6.22
CA PHE A 57 -8.26 12.88 5.95
C PHE A 57 -9.04 12.27 7.12
N GLY A 58 -8.38 12.01 8.26
CA GLY A 58 -9.00 11.45 9.46
C GLY A 58 -9.37 9.98 9.35
N ILE A 59 -8.73 9.24 8.45
CA ILE A 59 -8.85 7.78 8.37
C ILE A 59 -7.73 7.17 9.20
N GLU A 60 -8.09 6.36 10.20
CA GLU A 60 -7.11 5.67 11.03
C GLU A 60 -6.51 4.47 10.30
N ILE A 61 -5.20 4.47 10.17
CA ILE A 61 -4.41 3.42 9.53
C ILE A 61 -3.94 2.42 10.58
N ALA A 62 -4.09 1.13 10.29
CA ALA A 62 -3.50 0.05 11.05
C ALA A 62 -2.13 -0.27 10.45
N GLY A 63 -1.07 -0.13 11.24
CA GLY A 63 0.30 -0.42 10.84
C GLY A 63 1.00 -1.34 11.80
N ASP A 64 2.15 -1.85 11.38
CA ASP A 64 3.09 -2.59 12.19
C ASP A 64 4.46 -1.93 12.14
N LEU A 65 4.98 -1.58 13.31
CA LEU A 65 6.31 -1.02 13.48
C LEU A 65 7.29 -2.13 13.84
N TYR A 66 8.35 -2.25 13.05
CA TYR A 66 9.43 -3.23 13.25
C TYR A 66 10.73 -2.51 13.61
N VAL A 67 11.36 -2.94 14.68
CA VAL A 67 12.65 -2.42 15.14
C VAL A 67 13.53 -3.56 15.63
N SER A 68 14.87 -3.37 15.58
CA SER A 68 15.79 -4.31 16.23
C SER A 68 15.55 -4.33 17.74
N LYS A 69 15.65 -5.51 18.39
CA LYS A 69 15.64 -5.63 19.85
C LYS A 69 16.76 -4.85 20.54
N ASN A 70 17.83 -4.59 19.82
CA ASN A 70 19.02 -3.88 20.32
C ASN A 70 18.98 -2.38 19.99
N LEU A 71 17.84 -1.83 19.53
CA LEU A 71 17.71 -0.42 19.20
C LEU A 71 17.91 0.44 20.45
N ASP A 72 18.87 1.38 20.39
CA ASP A 72 19.09 2.39 21.42
C ASP A 72 18.23 3.63 21.13
N GLN A 73 17.20 3.85 21.94
CA GLN A 73 16.27 4.98 21.77
C GLN A 73 16.91 6.37 21.92
N ASN A 74 18.17 6.45 22.40
CA ASN A 74 18.92 7.71 22.48
C ASN A 74 19.67 8.04 21.17
N GLN A 75 19.67 7.16 20.20
CA GLN A 75 20.25 7.37 18.86
C GLN A 75 19.16 7.62 17.82
N LYS A 76 19.59 8.09 16.65
CA LYS A 76 18.72 8.31 15.50
C LYS A 76 18.96 7.24 14.44
N TYR A 77 17.89 6.73 13.88
CA TYR A 77 17.92 5.67 12.87
C TYR A 77 17.19 6.10 11.60
N PRO A 78 17.69 5.69 10.44
CA PRO A 78 16.93 5.83 9.21
C PRO A 78 15.67 4.96 9.26
N ALA A 79 14.60 5.45 8.64
CA ALA A 79 13.31 4.77 8.66
C ALA A 79 12.77 4.48 7.26
N ILE A 80 11.89 3.50 7.18
CA ILE A 80 11.30 3.03 5.91
C ILE A 80 9.80 2.82 6.11
N VAL A 81 8.99 3.31 5.17
CA VAL A 81 7.58 2.92 5.03
C VAL A 81 7.47 1.91 3.88
N VAL A 82 6.90 0.74 4.12
CA VAL A 82 6.72 -0.32 3.12
C VAL A 82 5.24 -0.49 2.79
N GLY A 83 4.88 -0.22 1.54
CA GLY A 83 3.51 -0.34 1.04
C GLY A 83 3.23 -1.70 0.38
N PRO A 84 2.02 -2.26 0.57
CA PRO A 84 1.64 -3.59 0.07
C PRO A 84 1.34 -3.60 -1.43
N PRO A 85 1.32 -4.79 -2.05
CA PRO A 85 0.69 -4.99 -3.35
C PRO A 85 -0.77 -4.49 -3.36
N PHE A 86 -1.29 -4.20 -4.55
CA PHE A 86 -2.69 -3.81 -4.71
C PHE A 86 -3.63 -4.90 -4.17
N GLY A 87 -4.45 -4.54 -3.18
CA GLY A 87 -5.31 -5.47 -2.45
C GLY A 87 -4.60 -6.33 -1.40
N GLY A 88 -3.30 -6.18 -1.23
CA GLY A 88 -2.53 -6.81 -0.16
C GLY A 88 -2.62 -6.06 1.17
N VAL A 89 -2.06 -6.66 2.22
CA VAL A 89 -2.08 -6.16 3.60
C VAL A 89 -0.68 -6.24 4.23
N LYS A 90 -0.50 -5.56 5.36
CA LYS A 90 0.78 -5.44 6.07
C LYS A 90 1.39 -6.77 6.54
N GLU A 91 0.55 -7.79 6.78
CA GLU A 91 0.96 -9.12 7.24
C GLU A 91 1.58 -9.99 6.14
N GLN A 92 1.44 -9.56 4.89
CA GLN A 92 1.97 -10.26 3.71
C GLN A 92 3.39 -9.76 3.34
N GLY A 93 3.66 -9.54 2.06
CA GLY A 93 4.96 -9.07 1.56
C GLY A 93 5.58 -7.91 2.34
N PRO A 94 4.86 -6.84 2.69
CA PRO A 94 5.43 -5.75 3.47
C PRO A 94 6.07 -6.21 4.78
N GLY A 95 5.40 -7.12 5.50
CA GLY A 95 5.93 -7.68 6.74
C GLY A 95 7.21 -8.48 6.55
N VAL A 96 7.35 -9.22 5.43
CA VAL A 96 8.59 -9.92 5.07
C VAL A 96 9.74 -8.92 4.91
N TYR A 97 9.50 -7.83 4.15
CA TYR A 97 10.51 -6.78 3.96
C TYR A 97 10.86 -6.10 5.29
N ALA A 98 9.86 -5.78 6.10
CA ALA A 98 10.09 -5.10 7.37
C ALA A 98 10.89 -5.97 8.36
N ASN A 99 10.57 -7.26 8.44
CA ASN A 99 11.26 -8.23 9.28
C ASN A 99 12.75 -8.34 8.93
N GLU A 100 13.08 -8.36 7.62
CA GLU A 100 14.48 -8.42 7.15
C GLU A 100 15.22 -7.08 7.29
N LEU A 101 14.57 -5.95 7.02
CA LEU A 101 15.20 -4.64 7.07
C LEU A 101 15.39 -4.12 8.50
N ALA A 102 14.50 -4.48 9.45
CA ALA A 102 14.65 -4.11 10.86
C ALA A 102 15.92 -4.74 11.49
N ARG A 103 16.23 -6.00 11.19
CA ARG A 103 17.48 -6.63 11.65
C ARG A 103 18.74 -6.03 11.00
N ARG A 104 18.60 -5.30 9.89
CA ARG A 104 19.68 -4.59 9.18
C ARG A 104 19.87 -3.14 9.68
N GLY A 105 19.12 -2.75 10.74
CA GLY A 105 19.29 -1.47 11.46
C GLY A 105 18.36 -0.35 11.03
N PHE A 106 17.30 -0.64 10.28
CA PHE A 106 16.27 0.33 9.94
C PHE A 106 15.08 0.28 10.92
N VAL A 107 14.41 1.41 11.12
CA VAL A 107 13.07 1.46 11.70
C VAL A 107 12.07 1.30 10.57
N VAL A 108 11.25 0.24 10.57
CA VAL A 108 10.39 -0.07 9.42
C VAL A 108 8.94 -0.07 9.83
N LEU A 109 8.11 0.65 9.08
CA LEU A 109 6.66 0.70 9.21
C LEU A 109 6.01 0.03 8.00
N THR A 110 5.12 -0.93 8.27
CA THR A 110 4.17 -1.45 7.27
C THR A 110 2.77 -1.00 7.63
N TYR A 111 1.85 -1.01 6.67
CA TYR A 111 0.48 -0.57 6.90
C TYR A 111 -0.53 -1.31 6.02
N ASP A 112 -1.77 -1.33 6.48
CA ASP A 112 -2.92 -1.64 5.63
C ASP A 112 -3.40 -0.35 4.96
N PRO A 113 -3.62 -0.32 3.65
CA PRO A 113 -4.15 0.86 2.99
C PRO A 113 -5.49 1.31 3.56
N ALA A 114 -5.78 2.60 3.52
CA ALA A 114 -7.09 3.12 3.86
C ALA A 114 -8.20 2.31 3.18
N TYR A 115 -9.29 2.00 3.88
CA TYR A 115 -10.42 1.14 3.48
C TYR A 115 -10.10 -0.36 3.34
N HIS A 116 -8.86 -0.80 3.54
CA HIS A 116 -8.42 -2.20 3.39
C HIS A 116 -7.87 -2.75 4.71
N GLY A 117 -7.64 -4.06 4.73
CA GLY A 117 -7.07 -4.71 5.91
C GLY A 117 -7.84 -4.38 7.19
N TYR A 118 -7.10 -4.01 8.21
CA TYR A 118 -7.62 -3.55 9.50
C TYR A 118 -7.72 -2.01 9.60
N SER A 119 -7.27 -1.26 8.59
CA SER A 119 -7.42 0.20 8.53
C SER A 119 -8.87 0.64 8.44
N GLY A 120 -9.16 1.85 8.90
CA GLY A 120 -10.49 2.46 8.85
C GLY A 120 -10.94 2.79 7.43
N GLY A 121 -12.14 3.34 7.36
CA GLY A 121 -12.79 3.78 6.12
C GLY A 121 -13.91 2.85 5.66
N THR A 122 -15.02 3.46 5.23
CA THR A 122 -16.17 2.78 4.63
C THR A 122 -16.66 3.55 3.40
N PRO A 123 -17.25 2.87 2.42
CA PRO A 123 -17.42 1.40 2.32
C PRO A 123 -16.10 0.68 2.13
N ARG A 124 -16.00 -0.55 2.64
CA ARG A 124 -14.77 -1.36 2.56
C ARG A 124 -14.35 -1.61 1.13
N TYR A 125 -13.04 -1.82 0.92
CA TYR A 125 -12.42 -2.04 -0.38
C TYR A 125 -12.60 -0.89 -1.37
N THR A 126 -12.85 0.32 -0.87
CA THR A 126 -12.78 1.51 -1.71
C THR A 126 -11.33 1.74 -2.11
N THR A 127 -11.07 1.71 -3.41
CA THR A 127 -9.76 2.06 -3.95
C THR A 127 -9.76 3.54 -4.30
N SER A 128 -8.91 4.29 -3.63
CA SER A 128 -8.56 5.65 -4.03
C SER A 128 -7.05 5.71 -4.19
N THR A 129 -6.60 5.82 -5.42
CA THR A 129 -5.17 5.83 -5.75
C THR A 129 -4.44 7.03 -5.15
N MET A 130 -5.14 8.17 -4.97
CA MET A 130 -4.60 9.33 -4.27
C MET A 130 -4.45 9.07 -2.76
N LEU A 131 -5.39 8.35 -2.14
CA LEU A 131 -5.28 7.98 -0.73
C LEU A 131 -4.14 6.98 -0.51
N TYR A 132 -3.90 6.07 -1.45
CA TYR A 132 -2.77 5.14 -1.33
C TYR A 132 -1.40 5.85 -1.40
N ALA A 133 -1.30 6.94 -2.16
CA ALA A 133 -0.11 7.79 -2.11
C ALA A 133 -0.03 8.56 -0.78
N GLU A 134 -1.17 9.02 -0.24
CA GLU A 134 -1.27 9.68 1.06
C GLU A 134 -0.91 8.75 2.22
N ASP A 135 -1.25 7.46 2.14
CA ASP A 135 -0.94 6.48 3.19
C ASP A 135 0.57 6.39 3.45
N PHE A 136 1.42 6.56 2.42
CA PHE A 136 2.87 6.71 2.58
C PHE A 136 3.25 7.96 3.37
N SER A 137 2.66 9.11 3.04
CA SER A 137 2.93 10.37 3.75
C SER A 137 2.45 10.32 5.20
N ALA A 138 1.30 9.72 5.46
CA ALA A 138 0.80 9.49 6.82
C ALA A 138 1.73 8.56 7.63
N GLY A 139 2.29 7.53 7.00
CA GLY A 139 3.32 6.69 7.61
C GLY A 139 4.58 7.46 7.97
N ILE A 140 5.00 8.41 7.13
CA ILE A 140 6.12 9.31 7.41
C ILE A 140 5.79 10.26 8.57
N ASP A 141 4.56 10.80 8.62
CA ASP A 141 4.10 11.61 9.75
C ASP A 141 4.23 10.85 11.05
N TYR A 142 3.73 9.60 11.09
CA TYR A 142 3.84 8.74 12.26
C TYR A 142 5.30 8.46 12.65
N LEU A 143 6.13 8.01 11.71
CA LEU A 143 7.56 7.75 11.96
C LEU A 143 8.27 8.99 12.49
N GLY A 144 7.95 10.16 11.97
CA GLY A 144 8.51 11.43 12.41
C GLY A 144 8.13 11.83 13.85
N THR A 145 7.16 11.17 14.49
CA THR A 145 6.83 11.38 15.92
C THR A 145 7.74 10.60 16.85
N LEU A 146 8.43 9.55 16.35
CA LEU A 146 9.27 8.68 17.15
C LEU A 146 10.62 9.35 17.44
N SER A 147 10.99 9.42 18.73
CA SER A 147 12.20 10.14 19.18
C SER A 147 13.50 9.58 18.59
N TYR A 148 13.52 8.31 18.21
CA TYR A 148 14.67 7.59 17.66
C TYR A 148 14.68 7.52 16.12
N VAL A 149 13.72 8.15 15.43
CA VAL A 149 13.71 8.25 13.96
C VAL A 149 14.42 9.52 13.52
N ASP A 150 15.28 9.40 12.51
CA ASP A 150 15.86 10.54 11.83
C ASP A 150 14.92 11.00 10.71
N ARG A 151 14.28 12.15 10.91
CA ARG A 151 13.33 12.77 9.95
C ARG A 151 13.96 13.12 8.61
N GLU A 152 15.29 13.34 8.58
CA GLU A 152 16.00 13.64 7.34
C GLU A 152 16.44 12.37 6.58
N ASN A 153 16.14 11.19 7.12
CA ASN A 153 16.55 9.90 6.58
C ASN A 153 15.39 8.89 6.52
N ILE A 154 14.30 9.27 5.82
CA ILE A 154 13.12 8.39 5.64
C ILE A 154 12.99 8.02 4.16
N ALA A 155 12.93 6.72 3.89
CA ALA A 155 12.71 6.14 2.58
C ALA A 155 11.34 5.46 2.48
N VAL A 156 10.93 5.14 1.27
CA VAL A 156 9.74 4.32 0.99
C VAL A 156 10.10 3.12 0.12
N ILE A 157 9.42 2.00 0.35
CA ILE A 157 9.47 0.81 -0.49
C ILE A 157 8.06 0.49 -0.96
N GLY A 158 7.85 0.44 -2.26
CA GLY A 158 6.57 0.05 -2.86
C GLY A 158 6.65 -1.31 -3.55
N ILE A 159 5.83 -2.27 -3.12
CA ILE A 159 5.76 -3.61 -3.72
C ILE A 159 4.58 -3.63 -4.71
N CYS A 160 4.78 -4.10 -5.93
CA CYS A 160 3.74 -4.22 -6.96
C CYS A 160 2.99 -2.89 -7.18
N GLY A 161 1.69 -2.80 -6.96
CA GLY A 161 0.89 -1.58 -7.08
C GLY A 161 1.43 -0.41 -6.24
N SER A 162 1.95 -0.70 -5.04
CA SER A 162 2.59 0.32 -4.21
C SER A 162 3.87 0.88 -4.83
N GLY A 163 4.47 0.23 -5.82
CA GLY A 163 5.55 0.83 -6.60
C GLY A 163 5.10 2.12 -7.29
N GLY A 164 3.95 2.11 -7.96
CA GLY A 164 3.36 3.31 -8.56
C GLY A 164 2.91 4.34 -7.51
N TYR A 165 2.33 3.89 -6.38
CA TYR A 165 1.89 4.79 -5.30
C TYR A 165 3.06 5.45 -4.57
N SER A 166 4.15 4.73 -4.33
CA SER A 166 5.36 5.28 -3.69
C SER A 166 6.04 6.34 -4.57
N ILE A 167 6.03 6.16 -5.90
CA ILE A 167 6.50 7.18 -6.86
C ILE A 167 5.60 8.40 -6.81
N ALA A 168 4.27 8.23 -6.83
CA ALA A 168 3.33 9.33 -6.70
C ALA A 168 3.50 10.07 -5.36
N ALA A 169 3.65 9.35 -4.25
CA ALA A 169 3.93 9.93 -2.95
C ALA A 169 5.23 10.73 -2.95
N ALA A 170 6.31 10.18 -3.50
CA ALA A 170 7.61 10.86 -3.56
C ALA A 170 7.58 12.11 -4.45
N SER A 171 6.76 12.14 -5.51
CA SER A 171 6.61 13.35 -6.33
C SER A 171 5.88 14.49 -5.61
N MET A 172 5.14 14.20 -4.54
CA MET A 172 4.38 15.19 -3.76
C MET A 172 5.01 15.50 -2.40
N ASP A 173 5.80 14.57 -1.83
CA ASP A 173 6.35 14.68 -0.48
C ASP A 173 7.89 14.63 -0.49
N ALA A 174 8.50 15.81 -0.33
CA ALA A 174 9.95 15.96 -0.32
C ALA A 174 10.66 15.37 0.92
N ARG A 175 9.90 14.92 1.94
CA ARG A 175 10.43 14.22 3.12
C ARG A 175 10.86 12.79 2.78
N ILE A 176 10.37 12.23 1.65
CA ILE A 176 10.83 10.96 1.10
C ILE A 176 12.22 11.18 0.50
N LYS A 177 13.27 10.60 1.09
CA LYS A 177 14.66 10.83 0.69
C LYS A 177 15.18 9.80 -0.31
N ALA A 178 14.58 8.61 -0.35
CA ALA A 178 14.89 7.58 -1.32
C ALA A 178 13.65 6.72 -1.61
N VAL A 179 13.55 6.20 -2.81
CA VAL A 179 12.45 5.32 -3.24
C VAL A 179 13.02 3.99 -3.69
N VAL A 180 12.42 2.89 -3.24
CA VAL A 180 12.66 1.54 -3.78
C VAL A 180 11.35 1.00 -4.31
N THR A 181 11.34 0.50 -5.53
CA THR A 181 10.20 -0.25 -6.05
C THR A 181 10.58 -1.71 -6.25
N SER A 182 9.73 -2.63 -5.82
CA SER A 182 9.90 -4.07 -6.06
C SER A 182 8.78 -4.57 -6.96
N VAL A 183 9.13 -5.15 -8.11
CA VAL A 183 8.20 -5.64 -9.14
C VAL A 183 7.04 -4.68 -9.38
N MET A 184 7.35 -3.40 -9.51
CA MET A 184 6.32 -2.36 -9.57
C MET A 184 5.25 -2.66 -10.62
N TYR A 185 4.02 -2.30 -10.27
CA TYR A 185 2.89 -2.33 -11.18
C TYR A 185 2.33 -0.91 -11.32
N ASP A 186 2.42 -0.37 -12.52
CA ASP A 186 1.90 0.98 -12.78
C ASP A 186 0.41 0.92 -13.12
N ILE A 187 -0.44 1.14 -12.13
CA ILE A 187 -1.90 1.19 -12.32
C ILE A 187 -2.31 2.39 -13.20
N SER A 188 -1.47 3.41 -13.33
CA SER A 188 -1.72 4.55 -14.22
C SER A 188 -1.78 4.14 -15.70
N GLY A 189 -1.29 2.95 -16.06
CA GLY A 189 -1.47 2.37 -17.39
C GLY A 189 -2.95 2.34 -17.82
N MET A 190 -3.88 2.22 -16.87
CA MET A 190 -5.32 2.35 -17.14
C MET A 190 -5.72 3.77 -17.58
N SER A 191 -5.00 4.80 -17.13
CA SER A 191 -5.25 6.19 -17.55
C SER A 191 -4.86 6.45 -19.01
N SER A 192 -3.95 5.67 -19.55
CA SER A 192 -3.50 5.76 -20.95
C SER A 192 -4.50 5.17 -21.96
N MET A 193 -5.50 4.40 -21.50
CA MET A 193 -6.56 3.86 -22.34
C MET A 193 -7.31 4.98 -23.05
N LYS A 194 -7.61 4.78 -24.33
CA LYS A 194 -8.30 5.78 -25.17
C LYS A 194 -9.44 5.14 -25.96
N GLY A 195 -10.26 5.99 -26.57
CA GLY A 195 -11.31 5.57 -27.49
C GLY A 195 -12.44 4.78 -26.84
N GLU A 196 -12.97 3.81 -27.56
CA GLU A 196 -14.16 3.06 -27.19
C GLU A 196 -13.97 2.24 -25.90
N MET A 197 -12.81 1.63 -25.71
CA MET A 197 -12.50 0.86 -24.50
C MET A 197 -12.61 1.74 -23.24
N ARG A 198 -11.98 2.93 -23.26
CA ARG A 198 -12.08 3.88 -22.15
C ARG A 198 -13.52 4.31 -21.91
N ASN A 199 -14.26 4.63 -22.99
CA ASN A 199 -15.66 5.07 -22.87
C ASN A 199 -16.54 3.98 -22.27
N ASN A 200 -16.36 2.73 -22.66
CA ASN A 200 -17.11 1.59 -22.13
C ASN A 200 -16.80 1.37 -20.64
N MET A 201 -15.54 1.48 -20.23
CA MET A 201 -15.17 1.38 -18.81
C MET A 201 -15.76 2.52 -17.97
N LEU A 202 -15.72 3.77 -18.45
CA LEU A 202 -16.34 4.92 -17.77
C LEU A 202 -17.86 4.77 -17.66
N LYS A 203 -18.50 4.26 -18.72
CA LYS A 203 -19.94 3.97 -18.70
C LYS A 203 -20.26 2.89 -17.64
N GLY A 204 -19.51 1.79 -17.61
CA GLY A 204 -19.66 0.75 -16.61
C GLY A 204 -19.44 1.28 -15.17
N ALA A 205 -18.42 2.12 -14.97
CA ALA A 205 -18.18 2.76 -13.67
C ALA A 205 -19.34 3.66 -13.23
N ALA A 206 -19.95 4.40 -14.17
CA ALA A 206 -21.12 5.22 -13.89
C ALA A 206 -22.35 4.39 -13.54
N GLU A 207 -22.59 3.28 -14.25
CA GLU A 207 -23.67 2.34 -13.94
C GLU A 207 -23.50 1.70 -12.55
N GLN A 208 -22.29 1.29 -12.19
CA GLN A 208 -21.97 0.77 -10.86
C GLN A 208 -22.17 1.81 -9.76
N ARG A 209 -21.89 3.09 -10.05
CA ARG A 209 -22.12 4.17 -9.09
C ARG A 209 -23.62 4.42 -8.85
N TRP A 210 -24.46 4.32 -9.89
CA TRP A 210 -25.92 4.36 -9.74
C TRP A 210 -26.45 3.15 -8.95
N ALA A 211 -25.93 1.95 -9.25
CA ALA A 211 -26.30 0.75 -8.50
C ALA A 211 -25.95 0.87 -7.00
N TYR A 212 -24.79 1.49 -6.68
CA TYR A 212 -24.43 1.81 -5.28
C TYR A 212 -25.43 2.79 -4.64
N VAL A 213 -25.81 3.87 -5.34
CA VAL A 213 -26.77 4.85 -4.81
C VAL A 213 -28.12 4.20 -4.51
N ASP A 214 -28.59 3.32 -5.40
CA ASP A 214 -29.88 2.64 -5.27
C ASP A 214 -29.86 1.57 -4.16
N ALA A 215 -28.74 0.84 -3.99
CA ALA A 215 -28.60 -0.21 -2.99
C ALA A 215 -28.15 0.30 -1.61
N GLY A 216 -27.53 1.49 -1.51
CA GLY A 216 -26.94 2.04 -0.28
C GLY A 216 -25.57 1.48 0.07
N GLU A 217 -25.08 0.44 -0.65
CA GLU A 217 -23.76 -0.16 -0.49
C GLU A 217 -23.21 -0.60 -1.85
N PRO A 218 -21.87 -0.51 -2.06
CA PRO A 218 -21.26 -0.95 -3.31
C PRO A 218 -21.11 -2.46 -3.34
N THR A 219 -21.13 -3.03 -4.55
CA THR A 219 -20.81 -4.44 -4.75
C THR A 219 -19.31 -4.66 -4.55
N VAL A 220 -18.96 -5.67 -3.74
CA VAL A 220 -17.59 -6.17 -3.59
C VAL A 220 -17.48 -7.52 -4.28
N GLN A 221 -16.50 -7.65 -5.17
CA GLN A 221 -16.16 -8.93 -5.79
C GLN A 221 -14.92 -9.51 -5.13
N TYR A 222 -15.05 -10.69 -4.55
CA TYR A 222 -13.93 -11.43 -3.98
C TYR A 222 -13.23 -12.22 -5.08
N ALA A 223 -11.97 -11.93 -5.34
CA ALA A 223 -11.15 -12.59 -6.35
C ALA A 223 -10.59 -13.93 -5.85
N TYR A 224 -10.52 -14.12 -4.52
CA TYR A 224 -9.89 -15.28 -3.89
C TYR A 224 -10.85 -15.93 -2.89
N PRO A 225 -10.65 -17.25 -2.58
CA PRO A 225 -11.54 -18.02 -1.69
C PRO A 225 -11.52 -17.48 -0.25
N ASP A 226 -12.50 -17.90 0.55
CA ASP A 226 -12.66 -17.50 1.96
C ASP A 226 -11.79 -18.28 2.94
N ALA A 227 -11.12 -19.33 2.46
CA ALA A 227 -10.09 -20.08 3.17
C ALA A 227 -8.94 -20.41 2.21
N PRO A 228 -7.71 -20.60 2.72
CA PRO A 228 -6.59 -20.98 1.86
C PRO A 228 -6.78 -22.36 1.26
N LEU A 229 -6.32 -22.54 0.03
CA LEU A 229 -6.31 -23.79 -0.69
C LEU A 229 -4.94 -24.45 -0.56
N ASP A 230 -4.91 -25.79 -0.58
CA ASP A 230 -3.66 -26.54 -0.67
C ASP A 230 -3.00 -26.38 -2.04
N GLU A 231 -3.80 -26.33 -3.12
CA GLU A 231 -3.34 -26.18 -4.49
C GLU A 231 -4.26 -25.26 -5.31
N VAL A 232 -3.67 -24.60 -6.31
CA VAL A 232 -4.43 -23.77 -7.26
C VAL A 232 -5.22 -24.69 -8.20
N PRO A 233 -6.53 -24.48 -8.37
CA PRO A 233 -7.36 -25.27 -9.28
C PRO A 233 -6.84 -25.28 -10.72
N ASP A 234 -6.98 -26.42 -11.43
CA ASP A 234 -6.45 -26.61 -12.79
C ASP A 234 -7.07 -25.70 -13.85
N ASN A 235 -8.30 -25.22 -13.62
CA ASN A 235 -8.96 -24.27 -14.52
C ASN A 235 -8.41 -22.84 -14.39
N ILE A 236 -7.61 -22.53 -13.37
CA ILE A 236 -6.91 -21.25 -13.23
C ILE A 236 -5.58 -21.34 -13.96
N GLN A 237 -5.43 -20.57 -15.04
CA GLN A 237 -4.27 -20.64 -15.94
C GLN A 237 -3.61 -19.28 -16.15
N GLY A 238 -2.41 -19.29 -16.74
CA GLY A 238 -1.66 -18.10 -17.14
C GLY A 238 -1.31 -17.18 -15.95
N LEU A 239 -1.42 -15.87 -16.15
CA LEU A 239 -1.13 -14.88 -15.13
C LEU A 239 -2.01 -15.01 -13.88
N ASN A 240 -3.28 -15.41 -14.06
CA ASN A 240 -4.16 -15.63 -12.92
C ASN A 240 -3.66 -16.77 -12.01
N ARG A 241 -3.02 -17.81 -12.58
CA ARG A 241 -2.44 -18.87 -11.77
C ARG A 241 -1.30 -18.38 -10.89
N GLU A 242 -0.47 -17.46 -11.39
CA GLU A 242 0.59 -16.81 -10.60
C GLU A 242 0.00 -16.07 -9.40
N TRP A 243 -1.04 -15.24 -9.61
CA TRP A 243 -1.73 -14.54 -8.53
C TRP A 243 -2.38 -15.49 -7.52
N TRP A 244 -3.07 -16.53 -8.01
CA TRP A 244 -3.72 -17.51 -7.16
C TRP A 244 -2.72 -18.33 -6.33
N THR A 245 -1.53 -18.60 -6.85
CA THR A 245 -0.47 -19.28 -6.11
C THR A 245 -0.09 -18.52 -4.82
N PHE A 246 -0.16 -17.20 -4.83
CA PHE A 246 0.08 -16.40 -3.64
C PHE A 246 -1.22 -16.17 -2.84
N TYR A 247 -2.20 -15.51 -3.41
CA TYR A 247 -3.36 -15.01 -2.67
C TYR A 247 -4.41 -16.06 -2.30
N ALA A 248 -4.44 -17.22 -2.96
CA ALA A 248 -5.46 -18.24 -2.73
C ALA A 248 -4.93 -19.47 -1.99
N THR A 249 -3.61 -19.61 -1.80
CA THR A 249 -3.00 -20.76 -1.12
C THR A 249 -2.37 -20.36 0.21
N HIS A 250 -1.95 -21.33 1.00
CA HIS A 250 -1.24 -21.12 2.26
C HIS A 250 0.03 -20.28 2.15
N ARG A 251 0.55 -20.04 0.92
CA ARG A 251 1.72 -19.20 0.70
C ARG A 251 1.50 -17.76 1.16
N GLY A 252 0.37 -17.16 0.83
CA GLY A 252 0.14 -15.75 1.08
C GLY A 252 -1.32 -15.38 1.35
N TRP A 253 -2.22 -16.35 1.48
CA TRP A 253 -3.62 -16.08 1.76
C TRP A 253 -3.80 -15.26 3.05
N HIS A 254 -4.72 -14.29 3.00
CA HIS A 254 -5.10 -13.50 4.16
C HIS A 254 -6.59 -13.14 4.08
N PRO A 255 -7.36 -13.21 5.18
CA PRO A 255 -8.82 -12.98 5.15
C PRO A 255 -9.20 -11.59 4.62
N ASN A 256 -8.35 -10.58 4.82
CA ASN A 256 -8.55 -9.20 4.38
C ASN A 256 -7.91 -8.87 3.02
N ALA A 257 -7.25 -9.82 2.35
CA ALA A 257 -6.62 -9.64 1.03
C ALA A 257 -7.35 -10.46 -0.07
N ARG A 258 -8.67 -10.61 0.02
CA ARG A 258 -9.50 -11.40 -0.91
C ARG A 258 -10.14 -10.58 -2.01
N ALA A 259 -10.26 -9.26 -1.82
CA ALA A 259 -10.83 -8.33 -2.77
C ALA A 259 -9.90 -7.12 -2.94
N ASN A 260 -9.71 -6.70 -4.19
CA ASN A 260 -8.84 -5.57 -4.50
C ASN A 260 -9.58 -4.24 -4.47
N SER A 261 -10.88 -4.23 -4.80
CA SER A 261 -11.69 -3.01 -4.87
C SER A 261 -13.19 -3.33 -4.81
N ASN A 262 -13.98 -2.32 -4.47
CA ASN A 262 -15.43 -2.35 -4.65
C ASN A 262 -15.84 -1.72 -6.01
N SER A 263 -17.12 -1.84 -6.36
CA SER A 263 -17.65 -1.43 -7.66
C SER A 263 -17.53 0.06 -7.99
N VAL A 264 -17.41 0.95 -7.00
CA VAL A 264 -17.33 2.41 -7.24
C VAL A 264 -15.89 2.91 -7.49
N SER A 265 -14.91 2.05 -7.31
CA SER A 265 -13.48 2.44 -7.35
C SER A 265 -12.88 2.54 -8.76
N GLN A 266 -13.54 2.03 -9.79
CA GLN A 266 -12.96 1.93 -11.14
C GLN A 266 -12.60 3.29 -11.75
N GLY A 267 -13.38 4.32 -11.48
CA GLY A 267 -13.14 5.67 -12.00
C GLY A 267 -11.81 6.26 -11.52
N ASP A 268 -11.46 6.06 -10.27
CA ASP A 268 -10.24 6.60 -9.66
C ASP A 268 -8.98 5.98 -10.29
N MET A 269 -8.97 4.67 -10.49
CA MET A 269 -7.85 3.98 -11.15
C MET A 269 -7.60 4.46 -12.57
N MET A 270 -8.65 4.87 -13.30
CA MET A 270 -8.55 5.36 -14.68
C MET A 270 -7.99 6.77 -14.81
N THR A 271 -7.88 7.51 -13.72
CA THR A 271 -7.43 8.92 -13.71
C THR A 271 -6.16 9.14 -12.91
N PHE A 272 -5.64 8.10 -12.26
CA PHE A 272 -4.45 8.20 -11.42
C PHE A 272 -3.20 8.57 -12.23
N PRO A 273 -2.49 9.64 -11.87
CA PRO A 273 -1.30 10.07 -12.59
C PRO A 273 -0.09 9.13 -12.42
N GLY A 274 -0.08 8.28 -11.39
CA GLY A 274 0.92 7.26 -11.13
C GLY A 274 2.35 7.78 -11.22
N THR A 275 3.06 7.32 -12.25
CA THR A 275 4.45 7.68 -12.52
C THR A 275 4.61 8.95 -13.37
N HIS A 276 3.55 9.78 -13.52
CA HIS A 276 3.59 10.94 -14.42
C HIS A 276 4.70 11.94 -14.06
N HIS A 277 4.91 12.19 -12.78
CA HIS A 277 5.90 13.11 -12.23
C HIS A 277 7.16 12.41 -11.69
N ILE A 278 7.53 11.28 -12.25
CA ILE A 278 8.67 10.48 -11.77
C ILE A 278 10.01 11.21 -11.90
N ASP A 279 10.16 12.05 -12.91
CA ASP A 279 11.33 12.88 -13.15
C ASP A 279 11.50 14.02 -12.13
N ASP A 280 10.39 14.50 -11.53
CA ASP A 280 10.40 15.53 -10.49
C ASP A 280 10.94 15.02 -9.13
N ILE A 281 11.13 13.71 -8.97
CA ILE A 281 11.70 13.13 -7.75
C ILE A 281 13.19 13.48 -7.63
N SER A 282 13.89 13.62 -8.76
CA SER A 282 15.30 14.05 -8.77
C SER A 282 15.50 15.35 -7.96
N PRO A 283 16.60 15.49 -7.19
CA PRO A 283 17.78 14.63 -7.13
C PRO A 283 17.69 13.47 -6.09
N ARG A 284 16.51 13.10 -5.62
CA ARG A 284 16.32 11.98 -4.70
C ARG A 284 16.41 10.65 -5.45
N PRO A 285 17.19 9.68 -4.95
CA PRO A 285 17.47 8.44 -5.68
C PRO A 285 16.29 7.47 -5.72
N ILE A 286 16.18 6.74 -6.84
CA ILE A 286 15.20 5.66 -7.02
C ILE A 286 15.92 4.36 -7.39
N LEU A 287 15.62 3.27 -6.70
CA LEU A 287 16.01 1.90 -7.05
C LEU A 287 14.80 1.13 -7.57
N PHE A 288 14.87 0.65 -8.79
CA PHE A 288 13.88 -0.25 -9.38
C PHE A 288 14.39 -1.70 -9.26
N ILE A 289 13.60 -2.59 -8.68
CA ILE A 289 13.88 -4.02 -8.56
C ILE A 289 12.82 -4.79 -9.33
N THR A 290 13.24 -5.75 -10.15
CA THR A 290 12.34 -6.66 -10.86
C THR A 290 12.97 -8.04 -11.03
N GLY A 291 12.17 -9.05 -11.36
CA GLY A 291 12.65 -10.38 -11.72
C GLY A 291 12.92 -10.50 -13.22
N ASP A 292 13.84 -11.38 -13.60
CA ASP A 292 14.22 -11.61 -15.01
C ASP A 292 13.05 -12.13 -15.86
N ILE A 293 12.13 -12.89 -15.28
CA ILE A 293 10.91 -13.39 -15.92
C ILE A 293 9.61 -12.80 -15.32
N ALA A 294 9.70 -11.76 -14.48
CA ALA A 294 8.51 -11.12 -13.93
C ALA A 294 7.66 -10.51 -15.05
N HIS A 295 6.36 -10.78 -15.06
CA HIS A 295 5.43 -10.25 -16.06
C HIS A 295 5.33 -8.72 -16.02
N SER A 296 5.64 -8.08 -14.88
CA SER A 296 5.69 -6.62 -14.71
C SER A 296 7.05 -5.99 -15.03
N LYS A 297 8.05 -6.78 -15.48
CA LYS A 297 9.40 -6.28 -15.75
C LYS A 297 9.42 -5.06 -16.66
N GLY A 298 8.63 -5.10 -17.75
CA GLY A 298 8.54 -3.98 -18.68
C GLY A 298 8.05 -2.68 -18.05
N MET A 299 7.18 -2.75 -17.01
CA MET A 299 6.73 -1.55 -16.28
C MET A 299 7.86 -0.93 -15.47
N SER A 300 8.70 -1.76 -14.82
CA SER A 300 9.88 -1.29 -14.09
C SER A 300 10.91 -0.66 -15.04
N GLU A 301 11.14 -1.27 -16.21
CA GLU A 301 12.05 -0.75 -17.24
C GLU A 301 11.56 0.57 -17.84
N GLU A 302 10.25 0.70 -18.11
CA GLU A 302 9.65 1.94 -18.61
C GLU A 302 9.73 3.06 -17.57
N ALA A 303 9.40 2.78 -16.30
CA ALA A 303 9.51 3.75 -15.22
C ALA A 303 10.98 4.18 -15.01
N TYR A 304 11.92 3.24 -15.03
CA TYR A 304 13.34 3.53 -14.99
C TYR A 304 13.78 4.43 -16.14
N ALA A 305 13.34 4.17 -17.38
CA ALA A 305 13.69 5.00 -18.53
C ALA A 305 13.23 6.45 -18.38
N ARG A 306 12.07 6.67 -17.74
CA ARG A 306 11.47 8.00 -17.54
C ARG A 306 12.01 8.74 -16.33
N ALA A 307 12.45 8.04 -15.29
CA ALA A 307 13.01 8.66 -14.09
C ALA A 307 14.28 9.48 -14.43
N ALA A 308 14.47 10.61 -13.74
CA ALA A 308 15.71 11.37 -13.81
C ALA A 308 16.77 10.76 -12.84
N GLU A 309 18.02 11.18 -13.00
CA GLU A 309 19.12 10.72 -12.10
C GLU A 309 19.01 11.37 -10.70
N PRO A 310 19.49 10.69 -9.64
CA PRO A 310 20.11 9.37 -9.65
C PRO A 310 19.07 8.23 -9.63
N LYS A 311 19.30 7.19 -10.41
CA LYS A 311 18.45 6.02 -10.51
C LYS A 311 19.25 4.74 -10.75
N GLU A 312 18.71 3.63 -10.25
CA GLU A 312 19.29 2.30 -10.45
C GLU A 312 18.22 1.30 -10.87
N LEU A 313 18.57 0.34 -11.73
CA LEU A 313 17.73 -0.81 -12.06
C LEU A 313 18.46 -2.11 -11.68
N TYR A 314 17.83 -2.92 -10.86
CA TYR A 314 18.32 -4.25 -10.49
C TYR A 314 17.35 -5.32 -11.00
N VAL A 315 17.84 -6.23 -11.81
CA VAL A 315 17.08 -7.38 -12.33
C VAL A 315 17.57 -8.65 -11.63
N ALA A 316 16.76 -9.16 -10.70
CA ALA A 316 17.02 -10.42 -10.02
C ALA A 316 17.00 -11.58 -11.04
N GLN A 317 18.07 -12.38 -11.07
CA GLN A 317 18.31 -13.42 -12.06
C GLN A 317 17.97 -14.81 -11.51
N GLY A 318 17.71 -15.77 -12.39
CA GLY A 318 17.51 -17.17 -12.03
C GLY A 318 16.05 -17.63 -12.12
N GLY A 319 15.27 -17.04 -13.01
CA GLY A 319 13.86 -17.38 -13.20
C GLY A 319 12.96 -16.77 -12.11
N VAL A 320 13.26 -15.53 -11.73
CA VAL A 320 12.53 -14.81 -10.67
C VAL A 320 11.22 -14.22 -11.24
N MET A 321 10.10 -14.70 -10.73
CA MET A 321 8.76 -14.25 -11.09
C MET A 321 8.35 -13.00 -10.28
N HIS A 322 7.22 -12.40 -10.63
CA HIS A 322 6.70 -11.24 -9.93
C HIS A 322 6.39 -11.53 -8.46
N ILE A 323 5.65 -12.59 -8.18
CA ILE A 323 5.26 -12.94 -6.80
C ILE A 323 6.41 -13.49 -5.95
N ASP A 324 7.53 -13.91 -6.54
CA ASP A 324 8.69 -14.34 -5.78
C ASP A 324 9.32 -13.19 -5.00
N LEU A 325 9.21 -11.96 -5.52
CA LEU A 325 9.69 -10.77 -4.82
C LEU A 325 8.68 -10.22 -3.79
N TYR A 326 7.62 -10.99 -3.45
CA TYR A 326 6.75 -10.67 -2.33
C TYR A 326 7.25 -11.30 -1.02
N ASP A 327 7.68 -12.55 -1.05
CA ASP A 327 7.88 -13.36 0.14
C ASP A 327 9.12 -14.28 0.12
N ASP A 328 9.70 -14.55 -1.04
CA ASP A 328 10.88 -15.41 -1.13
C ASP A 328 12.15 -14.62 -0.76
N VAL A 329 12.54 -14.73 0.51
CA VAL A 329 13.71 -14.03 1.07
C VAL A 329 15.03 -14.44 0.39
N THR A 330 15.06 -15.56 -0.34
CA THR A 330 16.25 -15.99 -1.08
C THR A 330 16.37 -15.32 -2.45
N LYS A 331 15.25 -14.76 -2.96
CA LYS A 331 15.18 -14.08 -4.27
C LYS A 331 15.09 -12.56 -4.14
N ILE A 332 14.52 -12.06 -3.04
CA ILE A 332 14.47 -10.62 -2.76
C ILE A 332 15.89 -10.14 -2.48
N PRO A 333 16.43 -9.16 -3.24
CA PRO A 333 17.81 -8.74 -3.14
C PRO A 333 18.02 -7.78 -1.95
N PHE A 334 17.81 -8.27 -0.71
CA PHE A 334 17.91 -7.44 0.50
C PHE A 334 19.26 -6.77 0.67
N ASP A 335 20.36 -7.40 0.28
CA ASP A 335 21.70 -6.81 0.37
C ASP A 335 21.82 -5.60 -0.58
N LYS A 336 21.21 -5.67 -1.78
CA LYS A 336 21.15 -4.54 -2.70
C LYS A 336 20.27 -3.40 -2.17
N ILE A 337 19.13 -3.73 -1.57
CA ILE A 337 18.24 -2.73 -0.93
C ILE A 337 18.98 -2.03 0.21
N GLU A 338 19.62 -2.79 1.10
CA GLU A 338 20.42 -2.26 2.21
C GLU A 338 21.55 -1.36 1.74
N GLN A 339 22.34 -1.82 0.76
CA GLN A 339 23.43 -1.03 0.19
C GLN A 339 22.92 0.29 -0.39
N PHE A 340 21.84 0.26 -1.18
CA PHE A 340 21.26 1.45 -1.78
C PHE A 340 20.78 2.43 -0.70
N LEU A 341 20.03 1.96 0.29
CA LEU A 341 19.47 2.80 1.36
C LEU A 341 20.60 3.40 2.22
N LYS A 342 21.59 2.60 2.67
CA LYS A 342 22.71 3.10 3.48
C LYS A 342 23.65 4.07 2.72
N SER A 343 23.68 3.99 1.40
CA SER A 343 24.48 4.92 0.59
C SER A 343 23.77 6.26 0.38
N ASN A 344 22.46 6.30 0.51
CA ASN A 344 21.62 7.46 0.17
C ASN A 344 20.90 8.09 1.37
N LEU A 345 20.78 7.36 2.48
CA LEU A 345 20.32 7.88 3.77
C LEU A 345 21.56 8.10 4.66
N LYS A 346 21.75 9.31 5.17
CA LYS A 346 22.96 9.74 5.88
C LYS A 346 22.79 9.69 7.39
#